data_e697fa8cf71241dc34c16733929f4535
#
_entry.id   e697fa8cf71241dc34c16733929f4535
#
_cell.length_a   1.000
_cell.length_b   1.000
_cell.length_c   1.000
_cell.angle_alpha   90.00
_cell.angle_beta   90.00
_cell.angle_gamma   90.00
#
_symmetry.space_group_name_H-M   'P 1'
#
loop_
_entity.id
_entity.type
_entity.pdbx_description
1 polymer ?
#
loop_
_entity_poly.entity_id
_entity_poly.type
_entity_poly.pdbx_seq_one_letter_code
_entity_poly.pdbx_strand_id
1 'polypeptide(L)'
;MELRTTLFLAAALAGAALVAPTRIAAAEPTGQITILYDAFGTDAAMKKDWGFSALVEISGKRILFDTGNDADIFAANIKAKNIDLTSIDFVVLSHRHSDHMAGLNHVLSVNPTVKIYAPKEGFGIYGSSLPSSFYRKDESLPPEMRYYDGKPPEVMKFGTAWQRANIEPIDKTTEIAPGITLIALVSDAPGTKELKELSLAVNTSEGIVLVIGCAHSGIENILEATKAINPRIRLIAGGFHLVAASDEVIARAVATLKDTFKVENIAPGHCTGEPTFAALKQAYGDRYLYAGVGTSLPLGPGMGTVGRRGEGPALQEDDLATYRKLAQREDPFGILKARNLRSGLSHL
;
A
#
# COMPACT_ATOMS: atom_id res chain seq x y z
N MET A 1 -1.27 53.40 -88.81
CA MET A 1 -2.04 53.72 -87.62
C MET A 1 -2.27 52.37 -86.87
N GLU A 2 -1.25 52.02 -86.08
CA GLU A 2 -1.22 50.67 -85.41
C GLU A 2 -1.52 50.87 -83.93
N LEU A 3 -2.54 50.21 -83.48
CA LEU A 3 -2.96 50.18 -82.05
C LEU A 3 -2.19 49.07 -81.33
N ARG A 4 -1.30 49.43 -80.42
CA ARG A 4 -0.63 48.46 -79.54
C ARG A 4 -1.47 48.25 -78.30
N THR A 5 -1.96 47.05 -78.13
CA THR A 5 -2.70 46.58 -76.95
C THR A 5 -1.70 46.00 -75.94
N THR A 6 -1.57 46.64 -74.76
CA THR A 6 -0.71 46.23 -73.68
C THR A 6 -1.52 45.32 -72.73
N LEU A 7 -1.11 44.01 -72.59
CA LEU A 7 -1.70 43.05 -71.67
C LEU A 7 -1.02 43.23 -70.33
N PHE A 8 -1.78 43.54 -69.28
CA PHE A 8 -1.33 43.41 -67.88
C PHE A 8 -1.62 42.04 -67.31
N LEU A 9 -0.56 41.32 -66.99
CA LEU A 9 -0.63 40.00 -66.26
C LEU A 9 -0.62 40.31 -64.79
N ALA A 10 -1.76 40.08 -64.06
CA ALA A 10 -1.84 40.16 -62.64
C ALA A 10 -1.49 38.78 -62.03
N ALA A 11 -0.36 38.65 -61.34
CA ALA A 11 0.03 37.46 -60.63
C ALA A 11 -0.64 37.46 -59.22
N ALA A 12 -1.59 36.56 -59.03
CA ALA A 12 -2.19 36.29 -57.70
C ALA A 12 -1.29 35.37 -56.89
N LEU A 13 -0.62 35.88 -55.87
CA LEU A 13 0.09 35.08 -54.85
C LEU A 13 -0.94 34.49 -53.87
N ALA A 14 -1.25 33.18 -54.02
CA ALA A 14 -2.00 32.44 -53.03
C ALA A 14 -1.07 32.04 -51.87
N GLY A 15 -1.16 32.75 -50.75
CA GLY A 15 -0.47 32.38 -49.50
C GLY A 15 -1.16 31.17 -48.85
N ALA A 16 -0.56 29.97 -48.95
CA ALA A 16 -0.98 28.82 -48.17
C ALA A 16 -0.51 28.99 -46.73
N ALA A 17 -1.44 29.33 -45.80
CA ALA A 17 -1.19 29.30 -44.38
C ALA A 17 -1.06 27.83 -43.93
N LEU A 18 0.14 27.39 -43.59
CA LEU A 18 0.39 26.12 -42.91
C LEU A 18 -0.19 26.21 -41.50
N VAL A 19 -1.40 25.69 -41.31
CA VAL A 19 -1.95 25.43 -39.97
C VAL A 19 -1.19 24.25 -39.39
N ALA A 20 -0.23 24.50 -38.51
CA ALA A 20 0.41 23.48 -37.73
C ALA A 20 -0.65 22.77 -36.85
N PRO A 21 -0.69 21.43 -36.81
CA PRO A 21 -1.60 20.75 -35.91
C PRO A 21 -1.25 21.10 -34.48
N THR A 22 -2.13 21.81 -33.78
CA THR A 22 -2.08 21.96 -32.34
C THR A 22 -2.18 20.55 -31.72
N ARG A 23 -1.07 20.01 -31.24
CA ARG A 23 -1.09 18.87 -30.34
C ARG A 23 -1.87 19.30 -29.12
N ILE A 24 -3.11 18.83 -28.99
CA ILE A 24 -3.83 18.85 -27.72
C ILE A 24 -2.97 17.98 -26.80
N ALA A 25 -2.25 18.62 -25.89
CA ALA A 25 -1.57 17.90 -24.82
C ALA A 25 -2.67 17.14 -24.07
N ALA A 26 -2.60 15.79 -24.09
CA ALA A 26 -3.46 15.00 -23.27
C ALA A 26 -3.31 15.53 -21.83
N ALA A 27 -4.43 15.87 -21.19
CA ALA A 27 -4.40 16.30 -19.81
C ALA A 27 -3.68 15.20 -19.00
N GLU A 28 -2.61 15.59 -18.28
CA GLU A 28 -1.89 14.67 -17.40
C GLU A 28 -2.91 14.01 -16.47
N PRO A 29 -2.85 12.68 -16.24
CA PRO A 29 -3.81 12.00 -15.41
C PRO A 29 -3.78 12.62 -14.01
N THR A 30 -4.82 13.36 -13.68
CA THR A 30 -5.07 13.85 -12.34
C THR A 30 -5.54 12.67 -11.50
N GLY A 31 -4.76 12.30 -10.49
CA GLY A 31 -5.11 11.25 -9.53
C GLY A 31 -4.90 11.77 -8.12
N GLN A 32 -5.32 10.99 -7.13
CA GLN A 32 -5.03 11.25 -5.71
C GLN A 32 -5.00 9.95 -4.91
N ILE A 33 -4.28 9.99 -3.78
CA ILE A 33 -4.36 9.00 -2.73
C ILE A 33 -4.96 9.67 -1.51
N THR A 34 -6.10 9.17 -1.03
CA THR A 34 -6.71 9.63 0.21
C THR A 34 -6.50 8.60 1.30
N ILE A 35 -5.83 8.98 2.40
CA ILE A 35 -5.58 8.10 3.54
C ILE A 35 -6.86 8.00 4.37
N LEU A 36 -7.43 6.80 4.47
CA LEU A 36 -8.70 6.54 5.12
C LEU A 36 -8.54 5.96 6.53
N TYR A 37 -7.40 5.34 6.82
CA TYR A 37 -7.12 4.70 8.11
C TYR A 37 -5.63 4.78 8.42
N ASP A 38 -5.29 5.35 9.58
CA ASP A 38 -3.94 5.37 10.15
C ASP A 38 -4.00 5.79 11.62
N ALA A 39 -2.93 5.52 12.38
CA ALA A 39 -2.81 5.86 13.79
C ALA A 39 -2.54 7.35 14.06
N PHE A 40 -2.22 8.13 13.04
CA PHE A 40 -1.96 9.57 13.14
C PHE A 40 -2.72 10.37 12.08
N GLY A 41 -2.92 11.65 12.32
CA GLY A 41 -3.63 12.54 11.39
C GLY A 41 -4.12 13.81 12.08
N THR A 42 -4.43 14.84 11.28
CA THR A 42 -4.90 16.15 11.74
C THR A 42 -6.37 16.41 11.45
N ASP A 43 -7.04 15.55 10.67
CA ASP A 43 -8.47 15.71 10.36
C ASP A 43 -9.31 15.33 11.57
N ALA A 44 -9.92 16.32 12.21
CA ALA A 44 -10.72 16.14 13.42
C ALA A 44 -12.02 15.33 13.20
N ALA A 45 -12.49 15.21 11.95
CA ALA A 45 -13.65 14.39 11.61
C ALA A 45 -13.33 12.90 11.47
N MET A 46 -12.03 12.55 11.38
CA MET A 46 -11.55 11.20 11.21
C MET A 46 -11.11 10.58 12.54
N LYS A 47 -11.40 9.30 12.71
CA LYS A 47 -10.91 8.51 13.83
C LYS A 47 -9.54 7.91 13.49
N LYS A 48 -8.64 7.96 14.48
CA LYS A 48 -7.30 7.35 14.41
C LYS A 48 -7.32 6.00 15.10
N ASP A 49 -6.70 5.01 14.48
CA ASP A 49 -6.49 3.70 15.07
C ASP A 49 -5.35 3.00 14.32
N TRP A 50 -4.73 1.99 14.94
CA TRP A 50 -3.66 1.22 14.33
C TRP A 50 -4.19 0.41 13.14
N GLY A 51 -3.60 0.60 11.97
CA GLY A 51 -3.98 -0.07 10.74
C GLY A 51 -3.80 0.84 9.53
N PHE A 52 -4.08 0.33 8.34
CA PHE A 52 -3.94 1.08 7.11
C PHE A 52 -5.13 0.93 6.17
N SER A 53 -5.53 2.01 5.54
CA SER A 53 -6.40 2.01 4.36
C SER A 53 -6.21 3.28 3.56
N ALA A 54 -6.24 3.15 2.23
CA ALA A 54 -6.17 4.27 1.31
C ALA A 54 -7.12 4.08 0.12
N LEU A 55 -7.75 5.18 -0.32
CA LEU A 55 -8.43 5.24 -1.61
C LEU A 55 -7.45 5.80 -2.64
N VAL A 56 -7.16 5.03 -3.67
CA VAL A 56 -6.30 5.42 -4.79
C VAL A 56 -7.17 5.68 -6.01
N GLU A 57 -7.23 6.95 -6.42
CA GLU A 57 -7.97 7.38 -7.61
C GLU A 57 -6.96 7.79 -8.68
N ILE A 58 -6.78 6.96 -9.69
CA ILE A 58 -5.76 7.14 -10.72
C ILE A 58 -6.14 6.40 -12.00
N SER A 59 -5.79 6.96 -13.16
CA SER A 59 -6.05 6.33 -14.47
C SER A 59 -7.53 5.94 -14.68
N GLY A 60 -8.45 6.75 -14.13
CA GLY A 60 -9.90 6.49 -14.20
C GLY A 60 -10.39 5.34 -13.32
N LYS A 61 -9.56 4.83 -12.41
CA LYS A 61 -9.89 3.78 -11.45
C LYS A 61 -9.99 4.30 -10.03
N ARG A 62 -10.90 3.70 -9.27
CA ARG A 62 -11.09 3.91 -7.83
C ARG A 62 -10.75 2.61 -7.11
N ILE A 63 -9.58 2.58 -6.48
CA ILE A 63 -9.01 1.38 -5.87
C ILE A 63 -9.00 1.58 -4.36
N LEU A 64 -9.70 0.71 -3.63
CA LEU A 64 -9.57 0.67 -2.18
C LEU A 64 -8.42 -0.28 -1.81
N PHE A 65 -7.37 0.27 -1.23
CA PHE A 65 -6.20 -0.49 -0.78
C PHE A 65 -6.27 -0.64 0.74
N ASP A 66 -6.42 -1.86 1.23
CA ASP A 66 -6.67 -2.24 2.63
C ASP A 66 -7.91 -1.59 3.26
N THR A 67 -8.29 -2.03 4.46
CA THR A 67 -9.55 -1.63 5.11
C THR A 67 -9.41 -1.36 6.62
N GLY A 68 -8.18 -1.25 7.15
CA GLY A 68 -7.93 -0.94 8.56
C GLY A 68 -8.24 -2.09 9.53
N ASN A 69 -8.18 -1.78 10.82
CA ASN A 69 -8.21 -2.71 11.94
C ASN A 69 -9.60 -2.89 12.57
N ASP A 70 -10.49 -1.92 12.41
CA ASP A 70 -11.82 -1.91 13.01
C ASP A 70 -12.88 -1.47 12.00
N ALA A 71 -13.93 -2.27 11.83
CA ALA A 71 -14.97 -2.03 10.82
C ALA A 71 -15.80 -0.77 11.11
N ASP A 72 -16.05 -0.44 12.38
CA ASP A 72 -16.85 0.72 12.75
C ASP A 72 -16.05 2.02 12.60
N ILE A 73 -14.75 1.98 12.94
CA ILE A 73 -13.84 3.11 12.70
C ILE A 73 -13.67 3.34 11.20
N PHE A 74 -13.46 2.28 10.43
CA PHE A 74 -13.38 2.36 8.98
C PHE A 74 -14.66 2.97 8.39
N ALA A 75 -15.84 2.46 8.77
CA ALA A 75 -17.14 2.99 8.33
C ALA A 75 -17.32 4.48 8.68
N ALA A 76 -16.92 4.88 9.90
CA ALA A 76 -16.97 6.28 10.33
C ALA A 76 -16.08 7.17 9.46
N ASN A 77 -14.88 6.71 9.13
CA ASN A 77 -13.92 7.44 8.28
C ASN A 77 -14.39 7.53 6.84
N ILE A 78 -14.94 6.46 6.26
CA ILE A 78 -15.59 6.46 4.95
C ILE A 78 -16.70 7.50 4.88
N LYS A 79 -17.56 7.54 5.91
CA LYS A 79 -18.63 8.53 6.02
C LYS A 79 -18.11 9.96 6.16
N ALA A 80 -17.09 10.19 7.00
CA ALA A 80 -16.49 11.51 7.22
C ALA A 80 -15.87 12.08 5.92
N LYS A 81 -15.31 11.23 5.08
CA LYS A 81 -14.75 11.62 3.76
C LYS A 81 -15.77 11.56 2.63
N ASN A 82 -17.03 11.21 2.91
CA ASN A 82 -18.09 11.06 1.92
C ASN A 82 -17.70 10.14 0.75
N ILE A 83 -17.03 9.01 1.07
CA ILE A 83 -16.62 8.03 0.07
C ILE A 83 -17.78 7.11 -0.28
N ASP A 84 -18.12 7.03 -1.57
CA ASP A 84 -19.07 6.06 -2.09
C ASP A 84 -18.37 4.73 -2.38
N LEU A 85 -18.60 3.74 -1.52
CA LEU A 85 -18.02 2.39 -1.68
C LEU A 85 -18.65 1.61 -2.84
N THR A 86 -19.85 2.02 -3.34
CA THR A 86 -20.47 1.37 -4.51
C THR A 86 -19.76 1.70 -5.82
N SER A 87 -19.00 2.79 -5.83
CA SER A 87 -18.21 3.26 -6.99
C SER A 87 -16.77 2.74 -7.00
N ILE A 88 -16.37 1.87 -6.06
CA ILE A 88 -15.04 1.25 -6.05
C ILE A 88 -14.97 0.21 -7.18
N ASP A 89 -13.96 0.32 -8.04
CA ASP A 89 -13.71 -0.66 -9.11
C ASP A 89 -13.24 -2.01 -8.54
N PHE A 90 -12.33 -1.96 -7.57
CA PHE A 90 -11.85 -3.14 -6.87
C PHE A 90 -11.15 -2.79 -5.55
N VAL A 91 -11.05 -3.79 -4.69
CA VAL A 91 -10.30 -3.75 -3.43
C VAL A 91 -9.00 -4.52 -3.61
N VAL A 92 -7.93 -4.05 -3.01
CA VAL A 92 -6.68 -4.80 -2.84
C VAL A 92 -6.47 -5.01 -1.35
N LEU A 93 -6.38 -6.24 -0.90
CA LEU A 93 -5.90 -6.58 0.44
C LEU A 93 -4.41 -6.90 0.35
N SER A 94 -3.59 -6.11 1.04
CA SER A 94 -2.14 -6.25 0.96
C SER A 94 -1.67 -7.58 1.54
N HIS A 95 -2.17 -7.97 2.72
CA HIS A 95 -1.81 -9.21 3.41
C HIS A 95 -2.83 -9.58 4.49
N ARG A 96 -2.64 -10.73 5.16
CA ARG A 96 -3.64 -11.33 6.08
C ARG A 96 -3.72 -10.73 7.49
N HIS A 97 -2.94 -9.72 7.86
CA HIS A 97 -3.04 -9.12 9.18
C HIS A 97 -4.36 -8.36 9.35
N SER A 98 -4.96 -8.44 10.53
CA SER A 98 -6.30 -7.92 10.80
C SER A 98 -6.39 -6.41 10.63
N ASP A 99 -5.33 -5.70 10.95
CA ASP A 99 -5.22 -4.24 10.84
C ASP A 99 -5.16 -3.71 9.39
N HIS A 100 -5.25 -4.62 8.41
CA HIS A 100 -5.39 -4.31 6.99
C HIS A 100 -6.72 -4.77 6.39
N MET A 101 -7.43 -5.69 7.04
CA MET A 101 -8.60 -6.33 6.40
C MET A 101 -9.87 -6.34 7.25
N ALA A 102 -9.84 -5.87 8.51
CA ALA A 102 -11.00 -5.97 9.39
C ALA A 102 -12.21 -5.16 8.89
N GLY A 103 -12.01 -4.02 8.22
CA GLY A 103 -13.07 -3.20 7.63
C GLY A 103 -13.74 -3.81 6.39
N LEU A 104 -13.24 -4.93 5.85
CA LEU A 104 -13.82 -5.57 4.67
C LEU A 104 -15.27 -5.99 4.88
N ASN A 105 -15.67 -6.33 6.12
CA ASN A 105 -17.08 -6.60 6.42
C ASN A 105 -18.00 -5.42 6.10
N HIS A 106 -17.55 -4.18 6.39
CA HIS A 106 -18.31 -2.99 6.05
C HIS A 106 -18.35 -2.78 4.52
N VAL A 107 -17.23 -2.95 3.83
CA VAL A 107 -17.20 -2.87 2.35
C VAL A 107 -18.21 -3.84 1.74
N LEU A 108 -18.21 -5.10 2.15
CA LEU A 108 -19.10 -6.14 1.62
C LEU A 108 -20.57 -5.93 2.00
N SER A 109 -20.85 -5.24 3.10
CA SER A 109 -22.23 -4.89 3.46
C SER A 109 -22.82 -3.82 2.52
N VAL A 110 -21.98 -2.96 1.94
CA VAL A 110 -22.37 -1.89 1.01
C VAL A 110 -22.23 -2.32 -0.45
N ASN A 111 -21.14 -3.01 -0.79
CA ASN A 111 -20.83 -3.48 -2.14
C ASN A 111 -20.45 -4.98 -2.11
N PRO A 112 -21.45 -5.88 -2.04
CA PRO A 112 -21.25 -7.31 -1.84
C PRO A 112 -20.60 -8.04 -3.02
N THR A 113 -20.56 -7.43 -4.19
CA THR A 113 -20.02 -8.01 -5.43
C THR A 113 -18.70 -7.40 -5.87
N VAL A 114 -18.16 -6.43 -5.11
CA VAL A 114 -16.91 -5.78 -5.46
C VAL A 114 -15.80 -6.82 -5.67
N LYS A 115 -15.01 -6.61 -6.72
CA LYS A 115 -13.82 -7.44 -6.97
C LYS A 115 -12.78 -7.19 -5.90
N ILE A 116 -12.19 -8.25 -5.36
CA ILE A 116 -11.16 -8.19 -4.33
C ILE A 116 -9.95 -8.97 -4.82
N TYR A 117 -8.79 -8.33 -4.86
CA TYR A 117 -7.51 -8.97 -5.06
C TYR A 117 -6.85 -9.19 -3.71
N ALA A 118 -6.35 -10.39 -3.46
CA ALA A 118 -5.69 -10.74 -2.20
C ALA A 118 -4.57 -11.75 -2.44
N PRO A 119 -3.55 -11.85 -1.55
CA PRO A 119 -2.50 -12.85 -1.68
C PRO A 119 -3.07 -14.27 -1.65
N LYS A 120 -2.59 -15.16 -2.49
CA LYS A 120 -2.97 -16.58 -2.47
C LYS A 120 -2.31 -17.30 -1.31
N GLU A 121 -3.03 -17.37 -0.20
CA GLU A 121 -2.59 -18.04 1.03
C GLU A 121 -3.57 -19.13 1.46
N GLY A 122 -3.11 -20.07 2.30
CA GLY A 122 -3.96 -21.09 2.95
C GLY A 122 -4.62 -20.61 4.24
N PHE A 123 -4.26 -19.43 4.76
CA PHE A 123 -4.68 -18.90 6.06
C PHE A 123 -5.25 -17.48 5.95
N GLY A 124 -5.97 -17.09 6.99
CA GLY A 124 -6.45 -15.72 7.15
C GLY A 124 -7.59 -15.38 6.19
N ILE A 125 -7.28 -14.76 5.07
CA ILE A 125 -8.28 -14.24 4.13
C ILE A 125 -9.22 -15.34 3.60
N TYR A 126 -8.70 -16.56 3.40
CA TYR A 126 -9.44 -17.71 2.84
C TYR A 126 -9.86 -18.75 3.88
N GLY A 127 -9.54 -18.54 5.17
CA GLY A 127 -9.56 -19.58 6.17
C GLY A 127 -8.33 -20.48 6.04
N SER A 128 -8.35 -21.64 6.70
CA SER A 128 -7.27 -22.61 6.62
C SER A 128 -7.79 -24.04 6.55
N SER A 129 -6.93 -24.98 6.17
CA SER A 129 -7.23 -26.39 6.21
C SER A 129 -5.99 -27.20 6.58
N LEU A 130 -6.18 -28.25 7.38
CA LEU A 130 -5.13 -29.18 7.74
C LEU A 130 -5.63 -30.62 7.53
N PRO A 131 -4.75 -31.57 7.17
CA PRO A 131 -5.12 -32.97 7.18
C PRO A 131 -5.46 -33.39 8.60
N SER A 132 -6.44 -34.28 8.80
CA SER A 132 -6.84 -34.70 10.14
C SER A 132 -5.76 -35.48 10.92
N SER A 133 -4.64 -35.81 10.29
CA SER A 133 -3.43 -36.31 10.93
C SER A 133 -2.66 -35.29 11.76
N PHE A 134 -3.08 -33.99 11.74
CA PHE A 134 -2.40 -32.94 12.53
C PHE A 134 -2.51 -33.13 14.04
N TYR A 135 -3.54 -33.84 14.53
CA TYR A 135 -3.69 -34.14 15.94
C TYR A 135 -3.43 -35.63 16.23
N ARG A 136 -2.98 -35.89 17.45
CA ARG A 136 -2.81 -37.27 17.94
C ARG A 136 -4.17 -37.88 18.26
N LYS A 137 -4.36 -39.13 17.88
CA LYS A 137 -5.55 -39.94 18.19
C LYS A 137 -5.26 -40.87 19.35
N ASP A 138 -6.28 -41.14 20.15
CA ASP A 138 -6.24 -42.18 21.17
C ASP A 138 -7.44 -43.14 20.96
N GLU A 139 -7.16 -44.31 20.48
CA GLU A 139 -8.19 -45.31 20.14
C GLU A 139 -8.75 -46.06 21.35
N SER A 140 -8.13 -45.89 22.54
CA SER A 140 -8.64 -46.45 23.79
C SER A 140 -9.86 -45.71 24.34
N LEU A 141 -10.10 -44.47 23.87
CA LEU A 141 -11.24 -43.67 24.27
C LEU A 141 -12.54 -44.18 23.60
N PRO A 142 -13.67 -44.14 24.29
CA PRO A 142 -14.96 -44.45 23.68
C PRO A 142 -15.30 -43.41 22.58
N PRO A 143 -16.11 -43.78 21.57
CA PRO A 143 -16.37 -42.93 20.42
C PRO A 143 -16.83 -41.49 20.76
N GLU A 144 -17.68 -41.32 21.77
CA GLU A 144 -18.23 -40.06 22.23
C GLU A 144 -17.18 -39.10 22.84
N MET A 145 -15.99 -39.59 23.16
CA MET A 145 -14.84 -38.80 23.61
C MET A 145 -13.82 -38.56 22.50
N ARG A 146 -14.05 -39.09 21.32
CA ARG A 146 -13.15 -38.98 20.18
C ARG A 146 -13.68 -37.90 19.19
N TYR A 147 -12.81 -37.10 18.66
CA TYR A 147 -13.21 -36.09 17.65
C TYR A 147 -13.91 -36.80 16.48
N TYR A 148 -15.11 -36.33 16.12
CA TYR A 148 -15.97 -36.88 15.07
C TYR A 148 -16.30 -38.35 15.30
N ASP A 149 -16.49 -38.77 16.55
CA ASP A 149 -16.74 -40.16 16.93
C ASP A 149 -15.69 -41.16 16.40
N GLY A 150 -14.43 -40.69 16.27
CA GLY A 150 -13.30 -41.42 15.73
C GLY A 150 -13.22 -41.48 14.21
N LYS A 151 -14.11 -40.80 13.49
CA LYS A 151 -14.20 -40.77 12.02
C LYS A 151 -14.05 -39.33 11.44
N PRO A 152 -12.92 -38.65 11.69
CA PRO A 152 -12.74 -37.31 11.20
C PRO A 152 -12.69 -37.26 9.67
N PRO A 153 -13.09 -36.13 9.05
CA PRO A 153 -12.90 -35.90 7.62
C PRO A 153 -11.40 -35.95 7.27
N GLU A 154 -11.06 -36.30 6.05
CA GLU A 154 -9.66 -36.35 5.60
C GLU A 154 -8.96 -34.97 5.79
N VAL A 155 -9.69 -33.91 5.51
CA VAL A 155 -9.23 -32.52 5.67
C VAL A 155 -10.19 -31.77 6.60
N MET A 156 -9.65 -31.20 7.66
CA MET A 156 -10.36 -30.31 8.58
C MET A 156 -10.23 -28.87 8.12
N LYS A 157 -11.36 -28.16 8.06
CA LYS A 157 -11.41 -26.74 7.69
C LYS A 157 -11.57 -25.88 8.94
N PHE A 158 -10.80 -24.79 9.01
CA PHE A 158 -10.78 -23.85 10.12
C PHE A 158 -11.24 -22.50 9.60
N GLY A 159 -12.48 -22.17 9.87
CA GLY A 159 -13.09 -20.92 9.43
C GLY A 159 -13.11 -20.79 7.90
N THR A 160 -13.94 -19.89 7.46
CA THR A 160 -13.90 -19.33 6.14
C THR A 160 -14.19 -17.86 6.35
N ALA A 161 -13.20 -17.03 6.14
CA ALA A 161 -13.43 -15.62 6.05
C ALA A 161 -14.42 -15.37 4.91
N TRP A 162 -15.04 -14.50 4.61
CA TRP A 162 -15.87 -13.99 3.52
C TRP A 162 -16.20 -15.00 2.38
N GLN A 163 -16.90 -16.07 2.67
CA GLN A 163 -17.28 -17.16 1.72
C GLN A 163 -17.94 -16.68 0.42
N ARG A 164 -18.62 -15.52 0.46
CA ARG A 164 -19.37 -14.98 -0.70
C ARG A 164 -18.63 -13.83 -1.38
N ALA A 165 -17.45 -13.45 -0.87
CA ALA A 165 -16.66 -12.38 -1.45
C ALA A 165 -16.10 -12.79 -2.81
N ASN A 166 -16.11 -11.86 -3.76
CA ASN A 166 -15.54 -12.04 -5.12
C ASN A 166 -14.02 -11.86 -5.07
N ILE A 167 -13.32 -12.82 -4.44
CA ILE A 167 -11.86 -12.77 -4.26
C ILE A 167 -11.15 -13.44 -5.41
N GLU A 168 -10.22 -12.73 -6.04
CA GLU A 168 -9.23 -13.25 -6.97
C GLU A 168 -7.87 -13.38 -6.27
N PRO A 169 -7.37 -14.61 -6.06
CA PRO A 169 -6.09 -14.84 -5.41
C PRO A 169 -4.92 -14.53 -6.33
N ILE A 170 -3.96 -13.76 -5.82
CA ILE A 170 -2.73 -13.39 -6.52
C ILE A 170 -1.56 -14.15 -5.92
N ASP A 171 -0.83 -14.92 -6.71
CA ASP A 171 0.32 -15.74 -6.29
C ASP A 171 1.66 -15.29 -6.89
N LYS A 172 1.62 -14.41 -7.87
CA LYS A 172 2.79 -13.83 -8.53
C LYS A 172 2.50 -12.41 -8.98
N THR A 173 3.53 -11.62 -9.17
CA THR A 173 3.41 -10.26 -9.72
C THR A 173 2.60 -10.29 -11.02
N THR A 174 1.50 -9.53 -11.05
CA THR A 174 0.50 -9.59 -12.11
C THR A 174 0.00 -8.18 -12.45
N GLU A 175 0.01 -7.83 -13.74
CA GLU A 175 -0.71 -6.66 -14.24
C GLU A 175 -2.20 -7.00 -14.31
N ILE A 176 -3.01 -6.31 -13.50
CA ILE A 176 -4.45 -6.56 -13.36
C ILE A 176 -5.30 -5.64 -14.23
N ALA A 177 -4.73 -4.53 -14.68
CA ALA A 177 -5.29 -3.59 -15.64
C ALA A 177 -4.13 -2.81 -16.29
N PRO A 178 -4.33 -2.17 -17.46
CA PRO A 178 -3.27 -1.43 -18.12
C PRO A 178 -2.55 -0.45 -17.20
N GLY A 179 -1.25 -0.66 -16.98
CA GLY A 179 -0.42 0.14 -16.09
C GLY A 179 -0.66 -0.08 -14.59
N ILE A 180 -1.51 -1.02 -14.17
CA ILE A 180 -1.78 -1.33 -12.77
C ILE A 180 -1.31 -2.74 -12.46
N THR A 181 -0.26 -2.87 -11.66
CA THR A 181 0.39 -4.13 -11.32
C THR A 181 0.31 -4.38 -9.81
N LEU A 182 -0.06 -5.59 -9.42
CA LEU A 182 0.11 -6.09 -8.06
C LEU A 182 1.44 -6.83 -7.98
N ILE A 183 2.37 -6.28 -7.21
CA ILE A 183 3.66 -6.91 -6.91
C ILE A 183 3.41 -7.90 -5.77
N ALA A 184 3.63 -9.18 -6.04
CA ALA A 184 3.43 -10.25 -5.06
C ALA A 184 4.78 -10.77 -4.57
N LEU A 185 5.02 -10.64 -3.26
CA LEU A 185 6.23 -11.11 -2.60
C LEU A 185 5.88 -11.98 -1.38
N VAL A 186 6.88 -12.69 -0.89
CA VAL A 186 6.77 -13.54 0.28
C VAL A 186 7.82 -13.11 1.29
N SER A 187 7.42 -12.89 2.53
CA SER A 187 8.33 -12.54 3.60
C SER A 187 9.16 -13.74 4.03
N ASP A 188 10.46 -13.57 4.19
CA ASP A 188 11.40 -14.50 4.82
C ASP A 188 11.86 -14.02 6.20
N ALA A 189 11.36 -12.86 6.65
CA ALA A 189 11.74 -12.24 7.90
C ALA A 189 11.25 -13.04 9.12
N PRO A 190 12.05 -13.13 10.20
CA PRO A 190 11.61 -13.72 11.46
C PRO A 190 10.33 -13.05 11.98
N GLY A 191 9.34 -13.86 12.37
CA GLY A 191 8.04 -13.40 12.86
C GLY A 191 6.97 -13.25 11.76
N THR A 192 7.37 -13.05 10.51
CA THR A 192 6.46 -12.96 9.36
C THR A 192 6.85 -13.92 8.22
N LYS A 193 7.61 -14.97 8.54
CA LYS A 193 8.05 -15.95 7.56
C LYS A 193 6.85 -16.56 6.82
N GLU A 194 6.96 -16.65 5.49
CA GLU A 194 5.94 -17.16 4.58
C GLU A 194 4.67 -16.29 4.45
N LEU A 195 4.63 -15.11 5.09
CA LEU A 195 3.58 -14.14 4.86
C LEU A 195 3.65 -13.64 3.41
N LYS A 196 2.57 -13.80 2.67
CA LYS A 196 2.44 -13.27 1.32
C LYS A 196 1.87 -11.86 1.36
N GLU A 197 2.45 -10.99 0.56
CA GLU A 197 2.12 -9.57 0.55
C GLU A 197 2.00 -9.04 -0.88
N LEU A 198 1.03 -8.15 -1.09
CA LEU A 198 0.82 -7.40 -2.33
C LEU A 198 1.13 -5.93 -2.11
N SER A 199 1.88 -5.35 -3.05
CA SER A 199 2.01 -3.90 -3.20
C SER A 199 1.36 -3.47 -4.51
N LEU A 200 0.71 -2.30 -4.51
CA LEU A 200 0.06 -1.75 -5.69
C LEU A 200 1.02 -0.79 -6.41
N ALA A 201 1.43 -1.14 -7.62
CA ALA A 201 2.25 -0.30 -8.48
C ALA A 201 1.41 0.23 -9.65
N VAL A 202 1.28 1.56 -9.75
CA VAL A 202 0.63 2.23 -10.88
C VAL A 202 1.68 2.94 -11.72
N ASN A 203 1.84 2.46 -12.95
CA ASN A 203 2.80 3.01 -13.91
C ASN A 203 2.19 4.22 -14.63
N THR A 204 2.73 5.40 -14.39
CA THR A 204 2.29 6.66 -14.99
C THR A 204 3.35 7.19 -15.96
N SER A 205 3.02 8.22 -16.76
CA SER A 205 3.99 8.93 -17.61
C SER A 205 5.17 9.53 -16.83
N GLU A 206 4.99 9.75 -15.52
CA GLU A 206 6.00 10.35 -14.65
C GLU A 206 6.73 9.34 -13.75
N GLY A 207 6.46 8.06 -13.89
CA GLY A 207 7.04 6.97 -13.10
C GLY A 207 6.00 6.23 -12.26
N ILE A 208 6.47 5.32 -11.42
CA ILE A 208 5.60 4.49 -10.56
C ILE A 208 5.10 5.27 -9.36
N VAL A 209 3.79 5.19 -9.11
CA VAL A 209 3.15 5.43 -7.82
C VAL A 209 2.98 4.08 -7.15
N LEU A 210 3.64 3.89 -6.01
CA LEU A 210 3.68 2.64 -5.27
C LEU A 210 2.94 2.78 -3.94
N VAL A 211 1.95 1.93 -3.68
CA VAL A 211 1.25 1.87 -2.38
C VAL A 211 1.57 0.54 -1.71
N ILE A 212 1.99 0.61 -0.46
CA ILE A 212 2.49 -0.52 0.33
C ILE A 212 1.69 -0.61 1.63
N GLY A 213 1.25 -1.82 2.02
CA GLY A 213 0.60 -2.04 3.32
C GLY A 213 1.61 -1.96 4.46
N CYS A 214 2.51 -2.94 4.55
CA CYS A 214 3.49 -3.04 5.63
C CYS A 214 4.94 -3.23 5.20
N ALA A 215 5.22 -3.73 4.00
CA ALA A 215 6.57 -4.13 3.58
C ALA A 215 7.21 -5.26 4.41
N HIS A 216 6.43 -6.28 4.82
CA HIS A 216 6.96 -7.46 5.52
C HIS A 216 8.00 -8.23 4.71
N SER A 217 7.90 -8.21 3.39
CA SER A 217 8.89 -8.79 2.46
C SER A 217 10.19 -7.98 2.34
N GLY A 218 10.27 -6.84 3.04
CA GLY A 218 11.39 -5.90 2.98
C GLY A 218 11.22 -4.85 1.89
N ILE A 219 11.46 -3.58 2.26
CA ILE A 219 11.30 -2.47 1.31
C ILE A 219 12.24 -2.60 0.10
N GLU A 220 13.45 -3.11 0.31
CA GLU A 220 14.43 -3.33 -0.75
C GLU A 220 13.92 -4.31 -1.82
N ASN A 221 13.31 -5.42 -1.40
CA ASN A 221 12.77 -6.43 -2.31
C ASN A 221 11.57 -5.89 -3.11
N ILE A 222 10.72 -5.08 -2.46
CA ILE A 222 9.59 -4.41 -3.13
C ILE A 222 10.11 -3.42 -4.18
N LEU A 223 11.15 -2.65 -3.86
CA LEU A 223 11.75 -1.69 -4.78
C LEU A 223 12.44 -2.36 -5.98
N GLU A 224 13.13 -3.48 -5.78
CA GLU A 224 13.71 -4.25 -6.90
C GLU A 224 12.60 -4.79 -7.83
N ALA A 225 11.52 -5.32 -7.27
CA ALA A 225 10.37 -5.76 -8.07
C ALA A 225 9.68 -4.58 -8.80
N THR A 226 9.59 -3.41 -8.16
CA THR A 226 9.04 -2.19 -8.76
C THR A 226 9.89 -1.70 -9.91
N LYS A 227 11.22 -1.68 -9.74
CA LYS A 227 12.18 -1.26 -10.77
C LYS A 227 12.12 -2.13 -12.02
N ALA A 228 11.75 -3.41 -11.88
CA ALA A 228 11.54 -4.29 -13.04
C ALA A 228 10.35 -3.87 -13.91
N ILE A 229 9.36 -3.14 -13.34
CA ILE A 229 8.21 -2.59 -14.09
C ILE A 229 8.60 -1.25 -14.73
N ASN A 230 9.15 -0.33 -13.91
CA ASN A 230 9.66 0.96 -14.35
C ASN A 230 10.75 1.42 -13.35
N PRO A 231 11.96 1.77 -13.81
CA PRO A 231 13.05 2.17 -12.93
C PRO A 231 12.81 3.52 -12.23
N ARG A 232 11.89 4.35 -12.71
CA ARG A 232 11.55 5.62 -12.11
C ARG A 232 10.43 5.47 -11.09
N ILE A 233 10.74 5.65 -9.81
CA ILE A 233 9.79 5.57 -8.71
C ILE A 233 9.46 7.00 -8.25
N ARG A 234 8.27 7.48 -8.63
CA ARG A 234 7.82 8.84 -8.36
C ARG A 234 7.35 9.06 -6.93
N LEU A 235 6.60 8.11 -6.39
CA LEU A 235 6.03 8.19 -5.05
C LEU A 235 5.91 6.81 -4.43
N ILE A 236 6.25 6.72 -3.14
CA ILE A 236 5.87 5.60 -2.29
C ILE A 236 4.96 6.12 -1.17
N ALA A 237 3.81 5.48 -0.97
CA ALA A 237 2.88 5.77 0.13
C ALA A 237 2.58 4.50 0.93
N GLY A 238 2.49 4.61 2.27
CA GLY A 238 2.12 3.52 3.17
C GLY A 238 3.20 3.08 4.15
N GLY A 239 3.12 1.84 4.66
CA GLY A 239 3.93 1.33 5.75
C GLY A 239 5.24 0.67 5.32
N PHE A 240 6.30 0.80 6.15
CA PHE A 240 7.63 0.23 5.88
C PHE A 240 8.08 -0.79 6.92
N HIS A 241 7.24 -1.13 7.88
CA HIS A 241 7.50 -2.09 8.96
C HIS A 241 8.79 -1.83 9.74
N LEU A 242 9.10 -0.56 10.01
CA LEU A 242 10.31 -0.12 10.71
C LEU A 242 10.01 0.40 12.13
N VAL A 243 8.78 0.22 12.63
CA VAL A 243 8.32 0.73 13.92
C VAL A 243 9.19 0.26 15.11
N ALA A 244 9.77 -0.93 15.03
CA ALA A 244 10.68 -1.50 16.04
C ALA A 244 12.14 -1.60 15.56
N ALA A 245 12.50 -0.95 14.44
CA ALA A 245 13.83 -1.01 13.86
C ALA A 245 14.86 -0.21 14.67
N SER A 246 16.13 -0.66 14.65
CA SER A 246 17.23 0.13 15.21
C SER A 246 17.59 1.31 14.30
N ASP A 247 18.30 2.29 14.86
CA ASP A 247 18.71 3.49 14.12
C ASP A 247 19.58 3.13 12.89
N GLU A 248 20.42 2.07 12.97
CA GLU A 248 21.23 1.60 11.84
C GLU A 248 20.37 1.00 10.71
N VAL A 249 19.28 0.29 11.08
CA VAL A 249 18.34 -0.26 10.10
C VAL A 249 17.58 0.86 9.43
N ILE A 250 17.14 1.87 10.20
CA ILE A 250 16.46 3.06 9.67
C ILE A 250 17.36 3.83 8.73
N ALA A 251 18.61 4.10 9.14
CA ALA A 251 19.58 4.82 8.30
C ALA A 251 19.84 4.10 6.97
N ARG A 252 19.97 2.76 7.01
CA ARG A 252 20.13 1.95 5.80
C ARG A 252 18.91 2.01 4.90
N ALA A 253 17.69 1.90 5.45
CA ALA A 253 16.46 1.99 4.68
C ALA A 253 16.32 3.36 4.00
N VAL A 254 16.64 4.45 4.72
CA VAL A 254 16.63 5.82 4.17
C VAL A 254 17.65 5.96 3.03
N ALA A 255 18.86 5.47 3.19
CA ALA A 255 19.89 5.48 2.13
C ALA A 255 19.46 4.65 0.92
N THR A 256 18.87 3.48 1.15
CA THR A 256 18.33 2.62 0.09
C THR A 256 17.26 3.37 -0.74
N LEU A 257 16.27 3.94 -0.07
CA LEU A 257 15.19 4.70 -0.72
C LEU A 257 15.74 5.89 -1.52
N LYS A 258 16.61 6.70 -0.91
CA LYS A 258 17.06 7.97 -1.47
C LYS A 258 18.19 7.82 -2.47
N ASP A 259 19.23 7.04 -2.13
CA ASP A 259 20.50 7.04 -2.85
C ASP A 259 20.58 5.89 -3.86
N THR A 260 20.05 4.70 -3.49
CA THR A 260 20.08 3.52 -4.35
C THR A 260 18.95 3.54 -5.37
N PHE A 261 17.70 3.63 -4.91
CA PHE A 261 16.52 3.61 -5.79
C PHE A 261 16.07 4.98 -6.26
N LYS A 262 16.61 6.05 -5.67
CA LYS A 262 16.33 7.45 -6.07
C LYS A 262 14.83 7.75 -6.10
N VAL A 263 14.11 7.24 -5.11
CA VAL A 263 12.67 7.51 -4.94
C VAL A 263 12.46 9.02 -4.87
N GLU A 264 11.59 9.54 -5.73
CA GLU A 264 11.43 10.99 -5.86
C GLU A 264 10.68 11.60 -4.67
N ASN A 265 9.57 11.03 -4.27
CA ASN A 265 8.73 11.50 -3.16
C ASN A 265 8.36 10.35 -2.23
N ILE A 266 8.14 10.67 -0.95
CA ILE A 266 7.81 9.69 0.06
C ILE A 266 6.66 10.18 0.94
N ALA A 267 5.68 9.30 1.17
CA ALA A 267 4.49 9.55 2.00
C ALA A 267 4.32 8.37 2.99
N PRO A 268 5.23 8.25 3.99
CA PRO A 268 5.22 7.12 4.92
C PRO A 268 4.05 7.20 5.88
N GLY A 269 3.48 6.05 6.25
CA GLY A 269 2.36 5.90 7.18
C GLY A 269 2.48 4.64 8.03
N HIS A 270 1.46 4.36 8.79
CA HIS A 270 1.20 3.11 9.51
C HIS A 270 2.41 2.59 10.32
N CYS A 271 2.86 1.37 10.06
CA CYS A 271 3.95 0.69 10.75
C CYS A 271 5.37 1.18 10.42
N THR A 272 5.53 2.33 9.76
CA THR A 272 6.85 2.92 9.46
C THR A 272 7.61 3.33 10.73
N GLY A 273 6.91 3.86 11.73
CA GLY A 273 7.49 4.25 13.03
C GLY A 273 8.01 5.69 13.07
N GLU A 274 7.84 6.33 14.23
CA GLU A 274 8.14 7.75 14.43
C GLU A 274 9.61 8.13 14.19
N PRO A 275 10.61 7.34 14.65
CA PRO A 275 12.01 7.62 14.32
C PRO A 275 12.29 7.61 12.82
N THR A 276 11.62 6.70 12.08
CA THR A 276 11.74 6.61 10.62
C THR A 276 11.05 7.80 9.93
N PHE A 277 9.90 8.25 10.43
CA PHE A 277 9.27 9.49 9.93
C PHE A 277 10.22 10.68 10.05
N ALA A 278 10.88 10.86 11.20
CA ALA A 278 11.84 11.93 11.43
C ALA A 278 13.03 11.84 10.45
N ALA A 279 13.63 10.67 10.30
CA ALA A 279 14.75 10.44 9.41
C ALA A 279 14.39 10.68 7.94
N LEU A 280 13.23 10.19 7.48
CA LEU A 280 12.73 10.42 6.13
C LEU A 280 12.40 11.89 5.88
N LYS A 281 11.76 12.58 6.84
CA LYS A 281 11.48 14.02 6.74
C LYS A 281 12.77 14.83 6.58
N GLN A 282 13.80 14.51 7.36
CA GLN A 282 15.12 15.14 7.23
C GLN A 282 15.77 14.85 5.87
N ALA A 283 15.71 13.59 5.40
CA ALA A 283 16.38 13.18 4.18
C ALA A 283 15.72 13.71 2.91
N TYR A 284 14.39 13.81 2.90
CA TYR A 284 13.60 14.18 1.72
C TYR A 284 13.20 15.66 1.67
N GLY A 285 13.17 16.37 2.82
CA GLY A 285 12.75 17.78 2.86
C GLY A 285 11.36 17.98 2.26
N ASP A 286 11.23 18.87 1.28
CA ASP A 286 9.96 19.17 0.60
C ASP A 286 9.38 17.99 -0.19
N ARG A 287 10.15 16.94 -0.41
CA ARG A 287 9.69 15.68 -1.05
C ARG A 287 9.12 14.66 -0.08
N TYR A 288 9.16 14.97 1.22
CA TYR A 288 8.41 14.23 2.25
C TYR A 288 6.98 14.76 2.28
N LEU A 289 6.02 13.91 1.96
CA LEU A 289 4.60 14.24 1.97
C LEU A 289 3.96 13.71 3.25
N TYR A 290 3.24 14.56 3.95
CA TYR A 290 2.48 14.15 5.13
C TYR A 290 1.30 13.28 4.71
N ALA A 291 1.16 12.08 5.30
CA ALA A 291 0.19 11.07 4.94
C ALA A 291 -0.67 10.57 6.12
N GLY A 292 -1.02 11.46 7.06
CA GLY A 292 -1.93 11.12 8.16
C GLY A 292 -3.37 10.89 7.70
N VAL A 293 -4.18 10.21 8.52
CA VAL A 293 -5.60 9.93 8.21
C VAL A 293 -6.34 11.22 7.82
N GLY A 294 -7.11 11.15 6.75
CA GLY A 294 -7.83 12.27 6.17
C GLY A 294 -7.05 13.08 5.13
N THR A 295 -5.73 12.86 4.98
CA THR A 295 -4.92 13.55 3.97
C THR A 295 -5.23 13.03 2.58
N SER A 296 -5.33 13.94 1.59
CA SER A 296 -5.35 13.60 0.17
C SER A 296 -4.07 14.07 -0.49
N LEU A 297 -3.34 13.15 -1.10
CA LEU A 297 -2.09 13.37 -1.83
C LEU A 297 -2.40 13.47 -3.33
N PRO A 298 -2.30 14.66 -3.96
CA PRO A 298 -2.52 14.78 -5.40
C PRO A 298 -1.38 14.10 -6.17
N LEU A 299 -1.72 13.39 -7.25
CA LEU A 299 -0.78 12.65 -8.11
C LEU A 299 -0.48 13.38 -9.43
N GLY A 300 -0.77 14.67 -9.52
CA GLY A 300 -0.52 15.51 -10.70
C GLY A 300 0.88 16.13 -10.75
N PRO A 301 1.20 16.91 -11.80
CA PRO A 301 2.43 17.70 -11.90
C PRO A 301 2.60 18.62 -10.68
N GLY A 302 3.82 18.70 -10.13
CA GLY A 302 4.12 19.55 -8.97
C GLY A 302 3.84 18.94 -7.60
N MET A 303 3.75 17.63 -7.47
CA MET A 303 3.49 16.89 -6.23
C MET A 303 4.36 17.35 -5.04
N GLY A 304 5.62 17.70 -5.23
CA GLY A 304 6.53 18.16 -4.16
C GLY A 304 6.25 19.55 -3.59
N THR A 305 5.30 20.33 -4.14
CA THR A 305 5.01 21.71 -3.70
C THR A 305 3.79 21.83 -2.78
N VAL A 306 3.06 20.75 -2.53
CA VAL A 306 1.78 20.78 -1.79
C VAL A 306 1.95 20.78 -0.27
N GLY A 307 3.16 20.52 0.25
CA GLY A 307 3.44 20.35 1.69
C GLY A 307 3.34 21.61 2.57
N ARG A 308 3.00 22.81 2.05
CA ARG A 308 2.96 24.04 2.85
C ARG A 308 1.65 24.31 3.62
N ARG A 309 0.64 23.43 3.55
CA ARG A 309 -0.62 23.61 4.30
C ARG A 309 -0.82 22.51 5.34
N GLY A 310 0.09 22.39 6.27
CA GLY A 310 -0.03 21.50 7.41
C GLY A 310 1.33 21.24 8.03
N GLU A 311 1.91 22.22 8.68
CA GLU A 311 2.94 21.97 9.69
C GLU A 311 2.25 21.20 10.81
N GLY A 312 2.38 19.86 10.80
CA GLY A 312 2.05 19.04 11.96
C GLY A 312 2.89 19.53 13.15
N PRO A 313 2.38 19.47 14.40
CA PRO A 313 3.12 19.89 15.56
C PRO A 313 4.48 19.18 15.63
N ALA A 314 5.54 19.91 15.94
CA ALA A 314 6.86 19.34 16.19
C ALA A 314 6.73 18.35 17.36
N LEU A 315 7.18 17.10 17.13
CA LEU A 315 7.24 16.07 18.18
C LEU A 315 8.10 16.58 19.33
N GLN A 316 7.59 16.51 20.55
CA GLN A 316 8.33 16.93 21.75
C GLN A 316 9.22 15.76 22.21
N GLU A 317 10.38 16.10 22.77
CA GLU A 317 11.39 15.11 23.24
C GLU A 317 10.87 14.17 24.33
N ASP A 318 9.87 14.60 25.11
CA ASP A 318 9.22 13.83 26.18
C ASP A 318 8.36 12.66 25.64
N ASP A 319 7.82 12.77 24.42
CA ASP A 319 7.05 11.70 23.77
C ASP A 319 7.96 10.54 23.36
N LEU A 320 9.19 10.84 22.94
CA LEU A 320 10.20 9.85 22.56
C LEU A 320 10.71 9.04 23.78
N ALA A 321 10.81 9.66 24.96
CA ALA A 321 11.25 8.99 26.18
C ALA A 321 10.19 7.99 26.69
N THR A 322 8.91 8.32 26.55
CA THR A 322 7.78 7.45 26.91
C THR A 322 7.69 6.24 26.00
N TYR A 323 7.92 6.42 24.70
CA TYR A 323 7.90 5.35 23.70
C TYR A 323 9.07 4.37 23.89
N ARG A 324 10.27 4.86 24.23
CA ARG A 324 11.43 4.00 24.54
C ARG A 324 11.20 3.12 25.77
N LYS A 325 10.44 3.59 26.76
CA LYS A 325 10.05 2.79 27.94
C LYS A 325 9.00 1.73 27.65
N LEU A 326 8.07 1.99 26.73
CA LEU A 326 7.04 1.03 26.30
C LEU A 326 7.63 -0.07 25.39
N ALA A 327 8.50 0.30 24.47
CA ALA A 327 9.19 -0.66 23.58
C ALA A 327 10.12 -1.63 24.34
N GLN A 328 10.57 -1.26 25.55
CA GLN A 328 11.38 -2.15 26.41
C GLN A 328 10.54 -3.12 27.26
N ARG A 329 9.22 -2.91 27.41
CA ARG A 329 8.38 -3.70 28.31
C ARG A 329 7.63 -4.85 27.70
N GLU A 330 7.32 -4.81 26.41
CA GLU A 330 6.58 -5.88 25.74
C GLU A 330 7.14 -6.09 24.33
N ASP A 331 7.64 -7.31 24.07
CA ASP A 331 7.94 -7.82 22.72
C ASP A 331 6.78 -8.75 22.31
N PRO A 332 5.64 -8.22 21.86
CA PRO A 332 4.48 -9.02 21.52
C PRO A 332 4.70 -9.90 20.29
N PHE A 333 5.81 -9.69 19.56
CA PHE A 333 6.09 -10.40 18.30
C PHE A 333 7.38 -11.23 18.33
N GLY A 334 8.08 -11.33 19.47
CA GLY A 334 9.28 -12.17 19.61
C GLY A 334 10.51 -11.70 18.83
N ILE A 335 10.50 -10.48 18.30
CA ILE A 335 11.52 -9.95 17.39
C ILE A 335 12.84 -9.64 18.14
N LEU A 336 12.76 -9.25 19.41
CA LEU A 336 13.93 -8.86 20.21
C LEU A 336 14.76 -10.05 20.73
N LYS A 337 14.13 -11.23 20.97
CA LYS A 337 14.86 -12.42 21.44
C LYS A 337 15.78 -13.07 20.39
N ALA A 338 15.52 -12.91 19.13
CA ALA A 338 16.35 -13.51 18.07
C ALA A 338 17.70 -12.79 17.84
N ARG A 339 17.88 -11.55 18.33
CA ARG A 339 19.12 -10.77 18.13
C ARG A 339 20.23 -11.06 19.13
N ASN A 340 19.92 -11.50 20.35
CA ASN A 340 20.93 -11.79 21.38
C ASN A 340 21.61 -13.16 21.22
N LEU A 341 21.17 -14.02 20.29
CA LEU A 341 21.81 -15.32 20.05
C LEU A 341 22.91 -15.30 18.98
N ARG A 342 23.10 -14.22 18.23
CA ARG A 342 24.17 -14.13 17.21
C ARG A 342 25.45 -13.40 17.66
N SER A 343 25.45 -12.72 18.79
CA SER A 343 26.66 -12.07 19.33
C SER A 343 27.50 -12.96 20.26
N GLY A 344 27.12 -14.20 20.49
CA GLY A 344 27.79 -15.16 21.40
C GLY A 344 28.67 -16.22 20.74
N LEU A 345 28.87 -16.21 19.42
CA LEU A 345 29.66 -17.22 18.71
C LEU A 345 30.79 -16.59 17.90
N SER A 346 31.64 -15.83 18.57
CA SER A 346 33.01 -15.53 18.07
C SER A 346 33.98 -15.51 19.26
N HIS A 347 34.24 -16.69 19.82
CA HIS A 347 35.41 -17.07 20.58
C HIS A 347 35.16 -18.46 21.18
N LEU A 348 35.44 -19.48 20.36
CA LEU A 348 36.02 -20.77 20.74
C LEU A 348 36.46 -21.46 19.44
#